data_41b39775d209fc3506e013d8e99532a4
#
_entry.id   41b39775d209fc3506e013d8e99532a4
#
_cell.length_a   1.000
_cell.length_b   1.000
_cell.length_c   1.000
_cell.angle_alpha   90.00
_cell.angle_beta   90.00
_cell.angle_gamma   90.00
#
_symmetry.space_group_name_H-M   'P 1'
#
loop_
_entity.id
_entity.type
_entity.pdbx_description
1 polymer ?
#
loop_
_entity_poly.entity_id
_entity_poly.type
_entity_poly.pdbx_seq_one_letter_code
_entity_poly.pdbx_strand_id
1 'polypeptide(L)'
;MRESTAATWKEKYGVRMFEGYGATETSPVIAVNTPANNKPGSVGRLAPGMSYRLKPVPGLDGNEGENVGDLWVKGDNVMLGYMRAERPGVLEPPVDPDAFPADDSGDGGAGWYDTGDIVHVDAENFIFIKGRAKRFAKVGGEMISLAAVESALRDLWPDATLGVVAVPDARKGEQLILIIEGEDVSTGRIAAHFAAKGLSPLWTPRRILSVKHAPVLGAGKFDYMAAKRMAMENAAD
;
A
#
# COMPACT_ATOMS: atom_id res chain seq x y z
N MET A 1 10.21 -5.71 4.23
CA MET A 1 11.59 -5.33 4.70
C MET A 1 12.50 -5.17 3.50
N ARG A 2 13.56 -4.31 3.57
CA ARG A 2 14.55 -4.24 2.49
C ARG A 2 15.44 -5.49 2.54
N GLU A 3 15.70 -6.09 1.38
CA GLU A 3 16.54 -7.29 1.28
C GLU A 3 17.96 -7.05 1.81
N SER A 4 18.53 -5.86 1.52
CA SER A 4 19.82 -5.43 2.05
C SER A 4 19.86 -5.41 3.59
N THR A 5 18.77 -5.03 4.24
CA THR A 5 18.67 -5.04 5.70
C THR A 5 18.71 -6.47 6.23
N ALA A 6 17.94 -7.38 5.64
CA ALA A 6 17.94 -8.79 6.02
C ALA A 6 19.31 -9.44 5.84
N ALA A 7 19.97 -9.15 4.71
CA ALA A 7 21.35 -9.62 4.43
C ALA A 7 22.32 -9.11 5.49
N THR A 8 22.32 -7.82 5.79
CA THR A 8 23.20 -7.22 6.81
C THR A 8 23.05 -7.88 8.18
N TRP A 9 21.81 -8.12 8.63
CA TRP A 9 21.57 -8.77 9.93
C TRP A 9 22.07 -10.21 9.94
N LYS A 10 21.85 -10.93 8.83
CA LYS A 10 22.34 -12.31 8.70
C LYS A 10 23.87 -12.38 8.67
N GLU A 11 24.53 -11.51 7.89
CA GLU A 11 26.00 -11.53 7.73
C GLU A 11 26.74 -11.03 8.97
N LYS A 12 26.29 -9.92 9.58
CA LYS A 12 26.99 -9.31 10.72
C LYS A 12 26.69 -10.00 12.04
N TYR A 13 25.46 -10.50 12.22
CA TYR A 13 24.97 -10.94 13.54
C TYR A 13 24.48 -12.39 13.54
N GLY A 14 24.47 -13.08 12.39
CA GLY A 14 23.94 -14.45 12.28
C GLY A 14 22.42 -14.53 12.49
N VAL A 15 21.71 -13.39 12.53
CA VAL A 15 20.28 -13.32 12.81
C VAL A 15 19.47 -13.39 11.53
N ARG A 16 18.56 -14.37 11.43
CA ARG A 16 17.56 -14.43 10.36
C ARG A 16 16.32 -13.63 10.76
N MET A 17 15.92 -12.70 9.91
CA MET A 17 14.72 -11.90 10.09
C MET A 17 13.57 -12.50 9.30
N PHE A 18 12.39 -12.57 9.92
CA PHE A 18 11.17 -13.03 9.30
C PHE A 18 10.16 -11.89 9.27
N GLU A 19 9.52 -11.69 8.13
CA GLU A 19 8.46 -10.69 8.01
C GLU A 19 7.14 -11.26 8.46
N GLY A 20 6.36 -10.45 9.19
CA GLY A 20 4.97 -10.69 9.50
C GLY A 20 4.13 -9.48 9.11
N TYR A 21 2.84 -9.70 9.02
CA TYR A 21 1.85 -8.70 8.64
C TYR A 21 0.64 -8.78 9.55
N GLY A 22 0.10 -7.63 9.87
CA GLY A 22 -1.10 -7.55 10.67
C GLY A 22 -1.54 -6.13 10.98
N ALA A 23 -2.63 -6.02 11.70
CA ALA A 23 -3.25 -4.78 12.12
C ALA A 23 -3.70 -4.90 13.58
N THR A 24 -3.91 -3.76 14.26
CA THR A 24 -4.48 -3.74 15.61
C THR A 24 -5.83 -4.46 15.65
N GLU A 25 -6.59 -4.29 14.59
CA GLU A 25 -7.91 -4.88 14.36
C GLU A 25 -7.89 -6.41 14.23
N THR A 26 -6.70 -7.02 14.12
CA THR A 26 -6.52 -8.47 13.97
C THR A 26 -5.68 -9.10 15.08
N SER A 27 -5.46 -8.44 16.19
CA SER A 27 -4.86 -8.88 17.48
C SER A 27 -3.49 -9.60 17.41
N PRO A 28 -2.47 -9.13 16.79
CA PRO A 28 -2.31 -8.26 15.64
C PRO A 28 -2.02 -9.00 14.33
N VAL A 29 -1.86 -10.35 14.33
CA VAL A 29 -1.25 -11.12 13.24
C VAL A 29 -2.27 -11.57 12.20
N ILE A 30 -2.04 -11.22 10.94
CA ILE A 30 -2.75 -11.75 9.78
C ILE A 30 -1.92 -12.84 9.09
N ALA A 31 -0.64 -12.56 8.83
CA ALA A 31 0.25 -13.48 8.15
C ALA A 31 1.67 -13.38 8.70
N VAL A 32 2.43 -14.47 8.60
CA VAL A 32 3.80 -14.50 9.10
C VAL A 32 4.66 -15.51 8.34
N ASN A 33 5.91 -15.13 8.07
CA ASN A 33 6.98 -16.04 7.68
C ASN A 33 7.51 -16.77 8.92
N THR A 34 7.79 -18.05 8.79
CA THR A 34 8.37 -18.87 9.88
C THR A 34 9.69 -19.50 9.42
N PRO A 35 10.51 -20.02 10.34
CA PRO A 35 11.75 -20.72 9.96
C PRO A 35 11.55 -21.88 8.97
N ALA A 36 10.41 -22.56 9.04
CA ALA A 36 10.06 -23.69 8.17
C ALA A 36 9.40 -23.26 6.85
N ASN A 37 8.73 -22.10 6.85
CA ASN A 37 7.99 -21.57 5.70
C ASN A 37 8.32 -20.09 5.54
N ASN A 38 9.36 -19.78 4.79
CA ASN A 38 9.82 -18.42 4.54
C ASN A 38 9.99 -18.18 3.04
N LYS A 39 9.40 -17.10 2.55
CA LYS A 39 9.59 -16.65 1.17
C LYS A 39 9.98 -15.17 1.18
N PRO A 40 11.21 -14.84 0.78
CA PRO A 40 11.68 -13.45 0.75
C PRO A 40 10.75 -12.54 -0.06
N GLY A 41 10.51 -11.33 0.46
CA GLY A 41 9.60 -10.37 -0.16
C GLY A 41 8.13 -10.59 0.16
N SER A 42 7.74 -11.76 0.68
CA SER A 42 6.40 -12.01 1.20
C SER A 42 6.29 -11.62 2.68
N VAL A 43 5.08 -11.45 3.15
CA VAL A 43 4.77 -11.32 4.58
C VAL A 43 4.37 -12.66 5.22
N GLY A 44 4.58 -13.75 4.48
CA GLY A 44 4.27 -15.10 4.93
C GLY A 44 2.90 -15.59 4.49
N ARG A 45 2.44 -16.65 5.16
CA ARG A 45 1.12 -17.25 4.98
C ARG A 45 0.19 -16.80 6.08
N LEU A 46 -1.13 -16.90 5.83
CA LEU A 46 -2.14 -16.63 6.86
C LEU A 46 -1.86 -17.38 8.16
N ALA A 47 -2.13 -16.73 9.28
CA ALA A 47 -2.16 -17.36 10.58
C ALA A 47 -3.23 -18.45 10.62
N PRO A 48 -3.01 -19.54 11.40
CA PRO A 48 -4.00 -20.60 11.57
C PRO A 48 -5.36 -20.05 12.03
N GLY A 49 -6.44 -20.58 11.47
CA GLY A 49 -7.82 -20.16 11.80
C GLY A 49 -8.30 -18.90 11.09
N MET A 50 -7.46 -18.28 10.26
CA MET A 50 -7.87 -17.17 9.42
C MET A 50 -8.27 -17.62 8.01
N SER A 51 -9.21 -16.88 7.43
CA SER A 51 -9.61 -16.94 6.03
C SER A 51 -9.38 -15.61 5.36
N TYR A 52 -9.22 -15.60 4.03
CA TYR A 52 -9.11 -14.39 3.25
C TYR A 52 -10.00 -14.41 2.02
N ARG A 53 -10.35 -13.21 1.55
CA ARG A 53 -10.93 -12.94 0.24
C ARG A 53 -10.16 -11.80 -0.41
N LEU A 54 -10.07 -11.85 -1.72
CA LEU A 54 -9.52 -10.76 -2.52
C LEU A 54 -10.68 -10.10 -3.27
N LYS A 55 -10.96 -8.83 -2.92
CA LYS A 55 -11.92 -8.03 -3.66
C LYS A 55 -11.24 -7.52 -4.93
N PRO A 56 -11.81 -7.78 -6.12
CA PRO A 56 -11.25 -7.29 -7.36
C PRO A 56 -11.09 -5.77 -7.36
N VAL A 57 -9.95 -5.27 -7.82
CA VAL A 57 -9.69 -3.83 -7.96
C VAL A 57 -9.62 -3.52 -9.46
N PRO A 58 -10.56 -2.74 -10.02
CA PRO A 58 -10.60 -2.44 -11.44
C PRO A 58 -9.28 -1.82 -11.94
N GLY A 59 -8.64 -2.44 -12.93
CA GLY A 59 -7.36 -2.00 -13.49
C GLY A 59 -6.12 -2.52 -12.76
N LEU A 60 -6.29 -3.43 -11.80
CA LEU A 60 -5.25 -4.25 -11.21
C LEU A 60 -5.51 -5.73 -11.51
N ASP A 61 -5.80 -6.01 -12.77
CA ASP A 61 -5.86 -7.39 -13.23
C ASP A 61 -4.44 -7.94 -13.18
N GLY A 62 -4.20 -8.92 -12.31
CA GLY A 62 -2.92 -9.61 -12.24
C GLY A 62 -2.57 -10.23 -13.58
N ASN A 63 -1.29 -10.47 -13.84
CA ASN A 63 -0.87 -11.33 -14.94
C ASN A 63 -1.59 -12.68 -14.83
N GLU A 64 -1.78 -13.39 -15.95
CA GLU A 64 -2.47 -14.68 -15.95
C GLU A 64 -2.00 -15.58 -14.79
N GLY A 65 -2.93 -15.93 -13.88
CA GLY A 65 -2.66 -16.76 -12.72
C GLY A 65 -2.29 -16.05 -11.41
N GLU A 66 -2.24 -14.71 -11.38
CA GLU A 66 -2.01 -13.97 -10.14
C GLU A 66 -3.33 -13.62 -9.43
N ASN A 67 -3.50 -14.11 -8.20
CA ASN A 67 -4.57 -13.68 -7.31
C ASN A 67 -4.22 -12.32 -6.71
N VAL A 68 -4.62 -11.22 -7.37
CA VAL A 68 -4.41 -9.85 -6.92
C VAL A 68 -5.73 -9.21 -6.51
N GLY A 69 -5.74 -8.49 -5.40
CA GLY A 69 -6.93 -7.77 -4.97
C GLY A 69 -6.76 -7.08 -3.63
N ASP A 70 -7.80 -6.39 -3.22
CA ASP A 70 -7.93 -5.79 -1.90
C ASP A 70 -8.19 -6.90 -0.87
N LEU A 71 -7.31 -6.98 0.14
CA LEU A 71 -7.30 -8.10 1.10
C LEU A 71 -8.33 -7.88 2.19
N TRP A 72 -9.28 -8.79 2.25
CA TRP A 72 -10.23 -8.93 3.34
C TRP A 72 -9.93 -10.20 4.12
N VAL A 73 -9.99 -10.12 5.44
CA VAL A 73 -9.67 -11.23 6.32
C VAL A 73 -10.77 -11.48 7.35
N LYS A 74 -10.93 -12.72 7.75
CA LYS A 74 -11.85 -13.19 8.80
C LYS A 74 -11.15 -14.20 9.67
N GLY A 75 -11.41 -14.17 10.97
CA GLY A 75 -10.85 -15.10 11.95
C GLY A 75 -11.23 -14.68 13.37
N ASP A 76 -11.00 -15.57 14.32
CA ASP A 76 -11.33 -15.34 15.74
C ASP A 76 -10.52 -14.20 16.36
N ASN A 77 -9.42 -13.80 15.74
CA ASN A 77 -8.57 -12.70 16.15
C ASN A 77 -8.99 -11.35 15.54
N VAL A 78 -10.01 -11.31 14.67
CA VAL A 78 -10.57 -10.05 14.18
C VAL A 78 -11.41 -9.41 15.28
N MET A 79 -11.19 -8.11 15.51
CA MET A 79 -11.94 -7.36 16.52
C MET A 79 -13.45 -7.38 16.27
N LEU A 80 -14.23 -7.25 17.33
CA LEU A 80 -15.70 -7.19 17.24
C LEU A 80 -16.22 -5.90 16.63
N GLY A 81 -15.47 -4.81 16.73
CA GLY A 81 -15.87 -3.52 16.17
C GLY A 81 -15.15 -2.33 16.78
N TYR A 82 -15.43 -1.15 16.25
CA TYR A 82 -14.96 0.13 16.76
C TYR A 82 -15.95 0.73 17.76
N MET A 83 -15.44 1.28 18.84
CA MET A 83 -16.23 2.13 19.74
C MET A 83 -15.95 3.60 19.38
N ARG A 84 -16.99 4.31 18.93
CA ARG A 84 -16.86 5.72 18.59
C ARG A 84 -17.11 6.61 19.79
N ALA A 85 -16.38 7.73 19.88
CA ALA A 85 -16.54 8.69 20.98
C ALA A 85 -17.97 9.27 21.01
N GLU A 86 -18.60 9.44 19.85
CA GLU A 86 -19.97 9.97 19.67
C GLU A 86 -21.06 8.97 20.09
N ARG A 87 -20.73 7.68 20.18
CA ARG A 87 -21.65 6.59 20.55
C ARG A 87 -20.99 5.60 21.49
N PRO A 88 -20.67 6.01 22.76
CA PRO A 88 -20.02 5.14 23.72
C PRO A 88 -20.90 3.93 24.06
N GLY A 89 -20.27 2.77 24.19
CA GLY A 89 -20.95 1.50 24.50
C GLY A 89 -21.58 0.79 23.29
N VAL A 90 -21.53 1.38 22.09
CA VAL A 90 -21.98 0.74 20.85
C VAL A 90 -20.77 0.31 20.03
N LEU A 91 -20.68 -0.99 19.73
CA LEU A 91 -19.68 -1.50 18.81
C LEU A 91 -20.21 -1.43 17.37
N GLU A 92 -19.47 -0.71 16.52
CA GLU A 92 -19.73 -0.70 15.09
C GLU A 92 -18.85 -1.77 14.44
N PRO A 93 -19.41 -2.68 13.63
CA PRO A 93 -18.61 -3.72 12.99
C PRO A 93 -17.50 -3.09 12.13
N PRO A 94 -16.34 -3.76 11.97
CA PRO A 94 -15.20 -3.20 11.24
C PRO A 94 -15.50 -2.94 9.77
N VAL A 95 -16.49 -3.65 9.22
CA VAL A 95 -16.97 -3.49 7.84
C VAL A 95 -18.50 -3.55 7.85
N ASP A 96 -19.14 -2.80 6.98
CA ASP A 96 -20.56 -2.94 6.71
C ASP A 96 -20.85 -4.40 6.31
N PRO A 97 -21.75 -5.11 7.00
CA PRO A 97 -22.11 -6.48 6.65
C PRO A 97 -22.56 -6.66 5.19
N ASP A 98 -23.12 -5.62 4.58
CA ASP A 98 -23.57 -5.62 3.19
C ASP A 98 -22.47 -5.23 2.17
N ALA A 99 -21.28 -4.83 2.65
CA ALA A 99 -20.17 -4.39 1.78
C ALA A 99 -19.56 -5.52 0.94
N PHE A 100 -19.82 -6.76 1.32
CA PHE A 100 -19.43 -7.95 0.57
C PHE A 100 -20.67 -8.81 0.29
N PRO A 101 -20.98 -9.09 -0.98
CA PRO A 101 -22.10 -9.99 -1.30
C PRO A 101 -21.90 -11.34 -0.59
N ALA A 102 -22.98 -11.90 -0.06
CA ALA A 102 -22.95 -13.26 0.42
C ALA A 102 -22.48 -14.18 -0.73
N ASP A 103 -21.51 -15.05 -0.43
CA ASP A 103 -21.13 -16.11 -1.36
C ASP A 103 -22.07 -17.30 -1.22
N ASP A 104 -21.80 -18.38 -1.98
CA ASP A 104 -22.58 -19.63 -1.94
C ASP A 104 -22.61 -20.28 -0.54
N SER A 105 -21.72 -19.88 0.38
CA SER A 105 -21.73 -20.30 1.80
C SER A 105 -22.71 -19.49 2.65
N GLY A 106 -23.31 -18.42 2.11
CA GLY A 106 -24.16 -17.48 2.83
C GLY A 106 -23.37 -16.54 3.75
N ASP A 107 -22.03 -16.55 3.66
CA ASP A 107 -21.14 -15.77 4.51
C ASP A 107 -20.90 -14.39 3.89
N GLY A 108 -21.80 -13.45 4.16
CA GLY A 108 -21.70 -12.04 3.76
C GLY A 108 -20.56 -11.30 4.48
N GLY A 109 -20.65 -9.97 4.53
CA GLY A 109 -19.63 -9.10 5.13
C GLY A 109 -19.43 -9.24 6.65
N ALA A 110 -20.31 -9.96 7.35
CA ALA A 110 -20.22 -10.09 8.81
C ALA A 110 -18.94 -10.80 9.27
N GLY A 111 -18.23 -10.18 10.23
CA GLY A 111 -16.98 -10.71 10.77
C GLY A 111 -15.77 -10.57 9.87
N TRP A 112 -15.90 -9.98 8.69
CA TRP A 112 -14.78 -9.62 7.83
C TRP A 112 -14.17 -8.27 8.23
N TYR A 113 -12.87 -8.15 8.01
CA TYR A 113 -12.11 -6.92 8.16
C TYR A 113 -11.44 -6.56 6.82
N ASP A 114 -11.73 -5.35 6.34
CA ASP A 114 -11.05 -4.76 5.20
C ASP A 114 -9.70 -4.20 5.65
N THR A 115 -8.61 -4.81 5.21
CA THR A 115 -7.27 -4.35 5.56
C THR A 115 -6.90 -3.05 4.86
N GLY A 116 -7.56 -2.74 3.75
CA GLY A 116 -7.22 -1.65 2.84
C GLY A 116 -5.88 -1.85 2.13
N ASP A 117 -5.36 -3.08 2.10
CA ASP A 117 -4.10 -3.42 1.44
C ASP A 117 -4.35 -4.23 0.16
N ILE A 118 -3.75 -3.79 -0.93
CA ILE A 118 -3.70 -4.56 -2.17
C ILE A 118 -2.58 -5.59 -2.03
N VAL A 119 -2.91 -6.84 -2.25
CA VAL A 119 -1.97 -7.94 -2.15
C VAL A 119 -2.00 -8.82 -3.41
N HIS A 120 -0.94 -9.57 -3.58
CA HIS A 120 -0.86 -10.73 -4.44
C HIS A 120 -0.71 -11.98 -3.56
N VAL A 121 -1.45 -13.04 -3.86
CA VAL A 121 -1.30 -14.33 -3.20
C VAL A 121 -0.84 -15.34 -4.25
N ASP A 122 0.33 -15.94 -4.02
CA ASP A 122 0.89 -16.91 -4.95
C ASP A 122 0.28 -18.31 -4.81
N ALA A 123 0.66 -19.22 -5.70
CA ALA A 123 0.18 -20.61 -5.71
C ALA A 123 0.53 -21.40 -4.44
N GLU A 124 1.51 -20.95 -3.66
CA GLU A 124 1.91 -21.54 -2.39
C GLU A 124 1.25 -20.85 -1.19
N ASN A 125 0.29 -19.93 -1.43
CA ASN A 125 -0.42 -19.12 -0.45
C ASN A 125 0.46 -18.14 0.35
N PHE A 126 1.60 -17.70 -0.21
CA PHE A 126 2.35 -16.58 0.35
C PHE A 126 1.73 -15.26 -0.09
N ILE A 127 1.63 -14.33 0.85
CA ILE A 127 1.03 -13.01 0.65
C ILE A 127 2.14 -11.98 0.39
N PHE A 128 2.00 -11.20 -0.69
CA PHE A 128 2.91 -10.11 -1.06
C PHE A 128 2.12 -8.81 -1.07
N ILE A 129 2.51 -7.84 -0.25
CA ILE A 129 1.85 -6.54 -0.20
C ILE A 129 2.29 -5.69 -1.40
N LYS A 130 1.34 -5.28 -2.23
CA LYS A 130 1.56 -4.36 -3.36
C LYS A 130 1.42 -2.89 -2.95
N GLY A 131 0.67 -2.62 -1.88
CA GLY A 131 0.49 -1.29 -1.31
C GLY A 131 -0.88 -1.07 -0.70
N ARG A 132 -1.11 0.12 -0.18
CA ARG A 132 -2.42 0.54 0.36
C ARG A 132 -3.38 0.87 -0.78
N ALA A 133 -4.63 0.43 -0.74
CA ALA A 133 -5.66 0.73 -1.73
C ALA A 133 -5.80 2.25 -1.97
N LYS A 134 -5.79 3.04 -0.88
CA LYS A 134 -5.81 4.52 -0.92
C LYS A 134 -4.52 5.15 -1.47
N ARG A 135 -3.50 4.34 -1.75
CA ARG A 135 -2.20 4.75 -2.30
C ARG A 135 -2.01 4.28 -3.74
N PHE A 136 -3.10 4.04 -4.45
CA PHE A 136 -3.12 3.85 -5.88
C PHE A 136 -3.80 5.05 -6.55
N ALA A 137 -3.35 5.37 -7.76
CA ALA A 137 -3.94 6.39 -8.62
C ALA A 137 -4.39 5.77 -9.93
N LYS A 138 -5.55 6.17 -10.45
CA LYS A 138 -6.03 5.75 -11.78
C LYS A 138 -5.67 6.81 -12.79
N VAL A 139 -4.55 6.60 -13.51
CA VAL A 139 -4.02 7.54 -14.48
C VAL A 139 -4.13 6.97 -15.89
N GLY A 140 -4.97 7.56 -16.73
CA GLY A 140 -5.16 7.10 -18.12
C GLY A 140 -5.68 5.66 -18.22
N GLY A 141 -6.43 5.18 -17.22
CA GLY A 141 -6.95 3.83 -17.15
C GLY A 141 -6.05 2.83 -16.42
N GLU A 142 -4.78 3.16 -16.20
CA GLU A 142 -3.81 2.32 -15.48
C GLU A 142 -3.85 2.62 -13.96
N MET A 143 -3.85 1.57 -13.15
CA MET A 143 -3.74 1.68 -11.70
C MET A 143 -2.27 1.71 -11.28
N ILE A 144 -1.82 2.84 -10.74
CA ILE A 144 -0.42 3.10 -10.42
C ILE A 144 -0.24 3.13 -8.90
N SER A 145 0.63 2.28 -8.38
CA SER A 145 1.02 2.32 -6.97
C SER A 145 1.90 3.53 -6.68
N LEU A 146 1.41 4.48 -5.90
CA LEU A 146 2.18 5.66 -5.50
C LEU A 146 3.43 5.27 -4.70
N ALA A 147 3.34 4.22 -3.89
CA ALA A 147 4.48 3.70 -3.14
C ALA A 147 5.56 3.10 -4.05
N ALA A 148 5.17 2.44 -5.14
CA ALA A 148 6.13 1.93 -6.13
C ALA A 148 6.82 3.08 -6.89
N VAL A 149 6.08 4.13 -7.25
CA VAL A 149 6.65 5.35 -7.84
C VAL A 149 7.66 5.99 -6.88
N GLU A 150 7.32 6.15 -5.60
CA GLU A 150 8.24 6.67 -4.59
C GLU A 150 9.48 5.80 -4.42
N SER A 151 9.33 4.49 -4.46
CA SER A 151 10.46 3.55 -4.38
C SER A 151 11.42 3.77 -5.56
N ALA A 152 10.90 3.90 -6.76
CA ALA A 152 11.70 4.15 -7.96
C ALA A 152 12.37 5.55 -7.93
N LEU A 153 11.72 6.56 -7.35
CA LEU A 153 12.29 7.89 -7.17
C LEU A 153 13.41 7.93 -6.14
N ARG A 154 13.36 7.09 -5.10
CA ARG A 154 14.43 6.97 -4.09
C ARG A 154 15.75 6.44 -4.65
N ASP A 155 15.75 5.81 -5.80
CA ASP A 155 16.99 5.45 -6.48
C ASP A 155 17.75 6.69 -7.00
N LEU A 156 17.03 7.75 -7.33
CA LEU A 156 17.61 9.04 -7.74
C LEU A 156 17.96 9.94 -6.56
N TRP A 157 17.19 9.87 -5.49
CA TRP A 157 17.30 10.72 -4.28
C TRP A 157 17.11 9.86 -3.02
N PRO A 158 18.12 9.02 -2.65
CA PRO A 158 17.99 8.06 -1.55
C PRO A 158 17.77 8.71 -0.18
N ASP A 159 18.32 9.90 0.01
CA ASP A 159 18.28 10.61 1.30
C ASP A 159 17.20 11.70 1.36
N ALA A 160 16.53 11.99 0.24
CA ALA A 160 15.52 13.05 0.20
C ALA A 160 14.21 12.62 0.88
N THR A 161 13.61 13.56 1.61
CA THR A 161 12.24 13.42 2.07
C THR A 161 11.31 13.70 0.89
N LEU A 162 10.67 12.63 0.38
CA LEU A 162 9.79 12.73 -0.77
C LEU A 162 8.51 11.91 -0.60
N GLY A 163 7.47 12.35 -1.30
CA GLY A 163 6.21 11.63 -1.40
C GLY A 163 5.47 11.98 -2.69
N VAL A 164 4.68 11.03 -3.18
CA VAL A 164 3.86 11.19 -4.37
C VAL A 164 2.40 11.16 -3.98
N VAL A 165 1.62 12.10 -4.49
CA VAL A 165 0.17 12.16 -4.31
C VAL A 165 -0.53 12.19 -5.66
N ALA A 166 -1.78 11.73 -5.68
CA ALA A 166 -2.64 11.82 -6.83
C ALA A 166 -3.67 12.94 -6.62
N VAL A 167 -3.87 13.74 -7.66
CA VAL A 167 -4.91 14.77 -7.72
C VAL A 167 -5.75 14.60 -8.98
N PRO A 168 -7.02 15.04 -9.02
CA PRO A 168 -7.86 14.93 -10.20
C PRO A 168 -7.23 15.58 -11.43
N ASP A 169 -7.41 14.95 -12.59
CA ASP A 169 -7.05 15.47 -13.92
C ASP A 169 -8.20 15.25 -14.89
N ALA A 170 -8.62 16.31 -15.59
CA ALA A 170 -9.79 16.28 -16.47
C ALA A 170 -9.65 15.31 -17.68
N ARG A 171 -8.42 14.98 -18.08
CA ARG A 171 -8.16 14.15 -19.27
C ARG A 171 -7.82 12.71 -18.91
N LYS A 172 -7.13 12.50 -17.80
CA LYS A 172 -6.58 11.18 -17.41
C LYS A 172 -7.21 10.59 -16.16
N GLY A 173 -8.23 11.25 -15.59
CA GLY A 173 -8.84 10.90 -14.31
C GLY A 173 -8.02 11.43 -13.14
N GLU A 174 -6.78 10.99 -13.00
CA GLU A 174 -5.83 11.49 -12.00
C GLU A 174 -4.47 11.79 -12.62
N GLN A 175 -3.69 12.62 -11.93
CA GLN A 175 -2.29 12.88 -12.25
C GLN A 175 -1.44 12.80 -10.99
N LEU A 176 -0.18 12.39 -11.17
CA LEU A 176 0.78 12.28 -10.09
C LEU A 176 1.50 13.60 -9.88
N ILE A 177 1.66 13.97 -8.60
CA ILE A 177 2.47 15.12 -8.16
C ILE A 177 3.52 14.61 -7.19
N LEU A 178 4.80 14.89 -7.49
CA LEU A 178 5.91 14.67 -6.57
C LEU A 178 6.07 15.87 -5.66
N ILE A 179 6.16 15.63 -4.36
CA ILE A 179 6.59 16.62 -3.37
C ILE A 179 7.94 16.14 -2.85
N ILE A 180 8.95 17.00 -2.92
CA ILE A 180 10.32 16.67 -2.53
C ILE A 180 10.98 17.83 -1.82
N GLU A 181 11.75 17.53 -0.77
CA GLU A 181 12.45 18.52 0.03
C GLU A 181 13.83 18.82 -0.55
N GLY A 182 14.11 20.12 -0.75
CA GLY A 182 15.45 20.65 -0.99
C GLY A 182 16.12 20.31 -2.31
N GLU A 183 15.45 19.58 -3.22
CA GLU A 183 16.06 19.09 -4.47
C GLU A 183 15.61 19.92 -5.68
N ASP A 184 16.56 20.18 -6.60
CA ASP A 184 16.25 20.67 -7.94
C ASP A 184 15.98 19.47 -8.85
N VAL A 185 14.72 19.27 -9.20
CA VAL A 185 14.23 18.08 -9.88
C VAL A 185 13.56 18.44 -11.18
N SER A 186 13.99 17.80 -12.28
CA SER A 186 13.30 17.90 -13.57
C SER A 186 12.50 16.64 -13.90
N THR A 187 11.32 16.84 -14.50
CA THR A 187 10.48 15.73 -14.99
C THR A 187 11.21 14.88 -16.04
N GLY A 188 12.09 15.51 -16.85
CA GLY A 188 12.89 14.81 -17.85
C GLY A 188 13.87 13.80 -17.24
N ARG A 189 14.52 14.12 -16.13
CA ARG A 189 15.41 13.20 -15.42
C ARG A 189 14.64 12.00 -14.86
N ILE A 190 13.44 12.23 -14.30
CA ILE A 190 12.57 11.17 -13.81
C ILE A 190 12.12 10.26 -14.96
N ALA A 191 11.63 10.85 -16.05
CA ALA A 191 11.15 10.11 -17.22
C ALA A 191 12.26 9.22 -17.82
N ALA A 192 13.48 9.73 -17.95
CA ALA A 192 14.62 8.96 -18.43
C ALA A 192 14.96 7.78 -17.49
N HIS A 193 14.95 8.01 -16.18
CA HIS A 193 15.19 6.95 -15.18
C HIS A 193 14.12 5.86 -15.24
N PHE A 194 12.84 6.24 -15.32
CA PHE A 194 11.72 5.30 -15.39
C PHE A 194 11.74 4.50 -16.70
N ALA A 195 12.04 5.15 -17.83
CA ALA A 195 12.21 4.48 -19.11
C ALA A 195 13.35 3.43 -19.07
N ALA A 196 14.49 3.78 -18.45
CA ALA A 196 15.60 2.84 -18.28
C ALA A 196 15.24 1.62 -17.41
N LYS A 197 14.24 1.74 -16.54
CA LYS A 197 13.69 0.65 -15.72
C LYS A 197 12.53 -0.09 -16.38
N GLY A 198 12.13 0.28 -17.60
CA GLY A 198 10.97 -0.30 -18.30
C GLY A 198 9.62 0.06 -17.66
N LEU A 199 9.55 1.14 -16.87
CA LEU A 199 8.32 1.60 -16.25
C LEU A 199 7.48 2.41 -17.24
N SER A 200 6.14 2.33 -17.10
CA SER A 200 5.20 3.08 -17.93
C SER A 200 5.45 4.60 -17.81
N PRO A 201 5.37 5.36 -18.92
CA PRO A 201 5.46 6.82 -18.88
C PRO A 201 4.41 7.49 -17.98
N LEU A 202 3.31 6.81 -17.68
CA LEU A 202 2.25 7.29 -16.78
C LEU A 202 2.70 7.36 -15.31
N TRP A 203 3.80 6.68 -14.95
CA TRP A 203 4.39 6.75 -13.62
C TRP A 203 5.11 8.07 -13.36
N THR A 204 5.51 8.78 -14.42
CA THR A 204 6.21 10.05 -14.29
C THR A 204 5.30 11.13 -13.70
N PRO A 205 5.63 11.70 -12.53
CA PRO A 205 4.89 12.81 -11.98
C PRO A 205 4.80 13.98 -12.96
N ARG A 206 3.59 14.47 -13.19
CA ARG A 206 3.35 15.56 -14.14
C ARG A 206 3.82 16.91 -13.61
N ARG A 207 3.74 17.08 -12.29
CA ARG A 207 4.23 18.27 -11.58
C ARG A 207 5.14 17.85 -10.43
N ILE A 208 6.08 18.76 -10.13
CA ILE A 208 7.02 18.59 -9.03
C ILE A 208 6.90 19.83 -8.16
N LEU A 209 6.67 19.64 -6.88
CA LEU A 209 6.70 20.67 -5.86
C LEU A 209 7.96 20.48 -5.04
N SER A 210 9.01 21.23 -5.39
CA SER A 210 10.21 21.36 -4.55
C SER A 210 9.89 22.28 -3.39
N VAL A 211 9.98 21.77 -2.17
CA VAL A 211 9.61 22.49 -0.95
C VAL A 211 10.80 22.62 -0.03
N LYS A 212 10.82 23.68 0.78
CA LYS A 212 11.88 23.88 1.77
C LYS A 212 11.82 22.85 2.90
N HIS A 213 10.59 22.45 3.28
CA HIS A 213 10.32 21.41 4.27
C HIS A 213 9.15 20.55 3.78
N ALA A 214 9.40 19.28 3.64
CA ALA A 214 8.35 18.33 3.29
C ALA A 214 7.39 18.12 4.48
N PRO A 215 6.09 17.92 4.23
CA PRO A 215 5.14 17.69 5.29
C PRO A 215 5.42 16.32 5.96
N VAL A 216 5.71 16.35 7.25
CA VAL A 216 5.94 15.16 8.06
C VAL A 216 5.10 15.19 9.34
N LEU A 217 4.63 14.03 9.77
CA LEU A 217 3.95 13.84 11.05
C LEU A 217 4.95 13.92 12.20
N GLY A 218 4.48 14.16 13.42
CA GLY A 218 5.34 14.21 14.62
C GLY A 218 6.21 12.96 14.84
N ALA A 219 5.81 11.82 14.27
CA ALA A 219 6.58 10.57 14.26
C ALA A 219 7.64 10.48 13.12
N GLY A 220 7.88 11.55 12.37
CA GLY A 220 8.84 11.59 11.26
C GLY A 220 8.37 10.90 9.97
N LYS A 221 7.14 10.41 9.90
CA LYS A 221 6.55 9.83 8.68
C LYS A 221 6.00 10.93 7.79
N PHE A 222 6.10 10.76 6.46
CA PHE A 222 5.54 11.69 5.49
C PHE A 222 4.03 11.86 5.67
N ASP A 223 3.56 13.11 5.73
CA ASP A 223 2.14 13.45 5.88
C ASP A 223 1.46 13.59 4.51
N TYR A 224 0.90 12.48 4.02
CA TYR A 224 0.23 12.43 2.73
C TYR A 224 -1.05 13.28 2.67
N MET A 225 -1.69 13.54 3.80
CA MET A 225 -2.91 14.37 3.83
C MET A 225 -2.54 15.85 3.64
N ALA A 226 -1.52 16.33 4.34
CA ALA A 226 -0.99 17.67 4.14
C ALA A 226 -0.42 17.82 2.71
N ALA A 227 0.34 16.84 2.24
CA ALA A 227 0.90 16.82 0.89
C ALA A 227 -0.19 16.90 -0.19
N LYS A 228 -1.29 16.17 -0.03
CA LYS A 228 -2.42 16.23 -0.98
C LYS A 228 -3.08 17.60 -1.00
N ARG A 229 -3.28 18.24 0.16
CA ARG A 229 -3.80 19.62 0.22
C ARG A 229 -2.88 20.60 -0.52
N MET A 230 -1.56 20.56 -0.22
CA MET A 230 -0.57 21.38 -0.92
C MET A 230 -0.60 21.19 -2.44
N ALA A 231 -0.72 19.93 -2.89
CA ALA A 231 -0.78 19.61 -4.31
C ALA A 231 -2.05 20.14 -4.97
N MET A 232 -3.19 20.09 -4.28
CA MET A 232 -4.47 20.61 -4.81
C MET A 232 -4.47 22.14 -4.89
N GLU A 233 -3.93 22.84 -3.91
CA GLU A 233 -3.78 24.30 -3.90
C GLU A 233 -2.91 24.77 -5.07
N ASN A 234 -1.81 24.08 -5.35
CA ASN A 234 -0.91 24.39 -6.46
C ASN A 234 -1.37 23.82 -7.82
N ALA A 235 -2.44 23.04 -7.88
CA ALA A 235 -2.98 22.52 -9.14
C ALA A 235 -4.00 23.46 -9.78
N ALA A 236 -4.47 24.47 -9.04
CA ALA A 236 -5.46 25.44 -9.50
C ALA A 236 -4.86 26.63 -10.28
N ASP A 237 -3.52 26.73 -10.31
CA ASP A 237 -2.73 27.68 -11.11
C ASP A 237 -2.14 26.96 -12.36
#